data_c7567326a863c308a35f7b91e54f2e2c
#
_entry.id   c7567326a863c308a35f7b91e54f2e2c
#
_cell.length_a   1.000
_cell.length_b   1.000
_cell.length_c   1.000
_cell.angle_alpha   90.00
_cell.angle_beta   90.00
_cell.angle_gamma   90.00
#
_symmetry.space_group_name_H-M   'P 1'
#
loop_
_entity.id
_entity.type
_entity.pdbx_description
1 polymer ?
#
loop_
_entity_poly.entity_id
_entity_poly.type
_entity_poly.pdbx_seq_one_letter_code
_entity_poly.pdbx_strand_id
1 'polypeptide(L)'
;MFFLRAAPWGAVCVFLAATVSASPYQGDPPALPPPPALQAALRALWSKSPQVQVAAAELRAAQARARAAAQPLYNPSVQLEAENADVDRRTAGASLSLDLFGKRRARMVESEAEVSARQAAYALERRDIAADWLKAWAGAVLAREQSELGKRRLALMGRFDELAAQRLKVGDISTSERDLAGLALGEAQIQQASLAGQEASSLAALATVGGDAEGALPGLPGVLPPSAASVVPLAASERPELLQAQADQDRAEAGVVVAQRARRPDPTISLTGGSVRSGTRSDRVIGINVAIPIPILNTGRAEIAAAQADADAAFASRRATTLRSDAVLKQTQVTYTALRDATVSFRQSRANAFDERAQTLEKLWQAGEIGTSDYLVQLKQSLDTALSGLALESQTWQAWFDYLAAAGRLTDWIDGPSKDISR
;
A
#
# COMPACT_ATOMS: atom_id res chain seq x y z
N MET A 1 -51.64 -2.55 -78.97
CA MET A 1 -53.05 -2.16 -78.66
C MET A 1 -53.38 -2.65 -77.27
N PHE A 2 -53.90 -1.74 -76.48
CA PHE A 2 -54.49 -1.91 -75.15
C PHE A 2 -53.59 -1.96 -73.95
N PHE A 3 -53.59 -0.83 -73.23
CA PHE A 3 -53.22 -0.54 -71.89
C PHE A 3 -54.12 -1.23 -70.84
N LEU A 4 -53.57 -1.75 -69.78
CA LEU A 4 -54.27 -1.74 -68.49
C LEU A 4 -53.31 -1.45 -67.34
N ARG A 5 -53.61 -0.37 -66.64
CA ARG A 5 -53.02 0.13 -65.38
C ARG A 5 -53.41 -0.78 -64.23
N ALA A 6 -52.46 -1.19 -63.40
CA ALA A 6 -52.76 -1.68 -62.07
C ALA A 6 -52.01 -0.84 -61.05
N ALA A 7 -52.75 -0.33 -60.06
CA ALA A 7 -52.27 0.56 -59.00
C ALA A 7 -51.50 -0.20 -57.92
N PRO A 8 -50.54 0.45 -57.25
CA PRO A 8 -49.85 -0.15 -56.10
C PRO A 8 -50.63 0.06 -54.83
N TRP A 9 -50.90 -1.00 -54.11
CA TRP A 9 -51.34 -0.95 -52.71
C TRP A 9 -50.10 -0.71 -51.85
N GLY A 10 -50.04 0.48 -51.19
CA GLY A 10 -49.07 0.83 -50.20
C GLY A 10 -49.39 0.14 -48.87
N ALA A 11 -48.54 -0.79 -48.46
CA ALA A 11 -48.51 -1.31 -47.11
C ALA A 11 -47.83 -0.31 -46.19
N VAL A 12 -48.60 0.36 -45.36
CA VAL A 12 -48.08 1.20 -44.27
C VAL A 12 -47.63 0.29 -43.13
N CYS A 13 -46.35 0.03 -43.03
CA CYS A 13 -45.77 -0.56 -41.84
C CYS A 13 -45.65 0.53 -40.74
N VAL A 14 -46.55 0.48 -39.76
CA VAL A 14 -46.43 1.25 -38.53
C VAL A 14 -45.35 0.60 -37.67
N PHE A 15 -44.17 1.19 -37.68
CA PHE A 15 -43.12 0.86 -36.68
C PHE A 15 -43.55 1.43 -35.33
N LEU A 16 -44.08 0.61 -34.43
CA LEU A 16 -44.14 0.91 -33.02
C LEU A 16 -42.70 0.91 -32.49
N ALA A 17 -42.12 2.11 -32.37
CA ALA A 17 -40.88 2.33 -31.61
C ALA A 17 -41.24 2.13 -30.11
N ALA A 18 -41.00 0.91 -29.60
CA ALA A 18 -40.94 0.68 -28.18
C ALA A 18 -39.74 1.47 -27.63
N THR A 19 -40.00 2.61 -27.02
CA THR A 19 -39.02 3.33 -26.19
C THR A 19 -38.72 2.42 -25.00
N VAL A 20 -37.65 1.67 -25.07
CA VAL A 20 -37.01 1.05 -23.90
C VAL A 20 -36.53 2.22 -23.06
N SER A 21 -37.31 2.58 -22.04
CA SER A 21 -36.85 3.46 -20.97
C SER A 21 -35.71 2.71 -20.29
N ALA A 22 -34.48 3.00 -20.66
CA ALA A 22 -33.31 2.63 -19.86
C ALA A 22 -33.54 3.26 -18.49
N SER A 23 -33.86 2.45 -17.49
CA SER A 23 -33.77 2.87 -16.09
C SER A 23 -32.38 3.47 -15.91
N PRO A 24 -32.26 4.68 -15.32
CA PRO A 24 -30.96 5.20 -15.00
C PRO A 24 -30.27 4.14 -14.11
N TYR A 25 -29.13 3.65 -14.56
CA TYR A 25 -28.26 2.81 -13.76
C TYR A 25 -28.01 3.59 -12.45
N GLN A 26 -28.69 3.17 -11.38
CA GLN A 26 -28.37 3.63 -10.05
C GLN A 26 -26.99 3.06 -9.76
N GLY A 27 -25.95 3.81 -10.15
CA GLY A 27 -24.58 3.51 -9.74
C GLY A 27 -24.58 3.32 -8.23
N ASP A 28 -23.93 2.26 -7.77
CA ASP A 28 -23.66 2.08 -6.34
C ASP A 28 -23.20 3.43 -5.77
N PRO A 29 -23.67 3.82 -4.59
CA PRO A 29 -23.24 5.07 -3.98
C PRO A 29 -21.71 5.12 -3.91
N PRO A 30 -21.09 6.29 -4.10
CA PRO A 30 -19.64 6.42 -3.99
C PRO A 30 -19.19 5.81 -2.67
N ALA A 31 -18.04 5.16 -2.68
CA ALA A 31 -17.49 4.49 -1.50
C ALA A 31 -17.61 5.41 -0.29
N LEU A 32 -18.38 4.98 0.72
CA LEU A 32 -18.54 5.76 1.95
C LEU A 32 -17.14 6.02 2.53
N PRO A 33 -16.84 7.28 2.90
CA PRO A 33 -15.58 7.58 3.56
C PRO A 33 -15.48 6.75 4.86
N PRO A 34 -14.27 6.38 5.28
CA PRO A 34 -14.10 5.66 6.53
C PRO A 34 -14.65 6.47 7.71
N PRO A 35 -15.11 5.80 8.78
CA PRO A 35 -15.56 6.49 9.98
C PRO A 35 -14.49 7.47 10.50
N PRO A 36 -14.87 8.65 11.04
CA PRO A 36 -13.89 9.64 11.51
C PRO A 36 -12.88 9.09 12.53
N ALA A 37 -13.31 8.15 13.38
CA ALA A 37 -12.42 7.47 14.33
C ALA A 37 -11.34 6.65 13.62
N LEU A 38 -11.68 5.97 12.53
CA LEU A 38 -10.73 5.19 11.72
C LEU A 38 -9.74 6.10 10.99
N GLN A 39 -10.21 7.22 10.45
CA GLN A 39 -9.34 8.23 9.84
C GLN A 39 -8.34 8.80 10.85
N ALA A 40 -8.80 9.13 12.06
CA ALA A 40 -7.94 9.64 13.12
C ALA A 40 -6.87 8.60 13.54
N ALA A 41 -7.25 7.32 13.66
CA ALA A 41 -6.32 6.23 13.96
C ALA A 41 -5.24 6.08 12.87
N LEU A 42 -5.60 6.12 11.59
CA LEU A 42 -4.66 6.02 10.48
C LEU A 42 -3.72 7.23 10.39
N ARG A 43 -4.20 8.44 10.65
CA ARG A 43 -3.33 9.63 10.72
C ARG A 43 -2.35 9.56 11.90
N ALA A 44 -2.81 9.06 13.04
CA ALA A 44 -1.95 8.82 14.19
C ALA A 44 -0.91 7.72 13.88
N LEU A 45 -1.29 6.65 13.18
CA LEU A 45 -0.38 5.60 12.70
C LEU A 45 0.74 6.19 11.84
N TRP A 46 0.42 6.99 10.82
CA TRP A 46 1.42 7.60 9.94
C TRP A 46 2.40 8.51 10.67
N SER A 47 1.94 9.20 11.72
CA SER A 47 2.81 10.08 12.52
C SER A 47 3.74 9.30 13.45
N LYS A 48 3.33 8.12 13.92
CA LYS A 48 4.05 7.31 14.92
C LYS A 48 4.87 6.18 14.30
N SER A 49 4.50 5.69 13.11
CA SER A 49 5.17 4.56 12.47
C SER A 49 6.66 4.84 12.21
N PRO A 50 7.57 3.99 12.72
CA PRO A 50 9.00 4.12 12.44
C PRO A 50 9.33 4.01 10.95
N GLN A 51 8.62 3.16 10.20
CA GLN A 51 8.84 2.96 8.76
C GLN A 51 8.51 4.25 7.98
N VAL A 52 7.38 4.89 8.27
CA VAL A 52 7.02 6.18 7.67
C VAL A 52 8.03 7.27 8.05
N GLN A 53 8.52 7.26 9.31
CA GLN A 53 9.55 8.21 9.75
C GLN A 53 10.89 8.00 9.02
N VAL A 54 11.28 6.74 8.76
CA VAL A 54 12.46 6.40 7.95
C VAL A 54 12.28 6.93 6.53
N ALA A 55 11.19 6.61 5.86
CA ALA A 55 10.91 7.08 4.49
C ALA A 55 10.87 8.62 4.40
N ALA A 56 10.29 9.29 5.39
CA ALA A 56 10.30 10.76 5.49
C ALA A 56 11.72 11.33 5.72
N ALA A 57 12.55 10.65 6.49
CA ALA A 57 13.94 11.05 6.71
C ALA A 57 14.78 10.85 5.43
N GLU A 58 14.58 9.76 4.70
CA GLU A 58 15.23 9.52 3.41
C GLU A 58 14.85 10.57 2.36
N LEU A 59 13.58 10.96 2.30
CA LEU A 59 13.13 12.06 1.43
C LEU A 59 13.82 13.38 1.80
N ARG A 60 13.88 13.71 3.09
CA ARG A 60 14.60 14.92 3.55
C ARG A 60 16.09 14.86 3.21
N ALA A 61 16.71 13.70 3.33
CA ALA A 61 18.10 13.48 2.97
C ALA A 61 18.33 13.68 1.46
N ALA A 62 17.44 13.15 0.59
CA ALA A 62 17.51 13.37 -0.85
C ALA A 62 17.35 14.86 -1.20
N GLN A 63 16.41 15.57 -0.57
CA GLN A 63 16.25 17.03 -0.74
C GLN A 63 17.49 17.80 -0.30
N ALA A 64 18.16 17.37 0.78
CA ALA A 64 19.42 17.98 1.22
C ALA A 64 20.55 17.72 0.21
N ARG A 65 20.64 16.49 -0.34
CA ARG A 65 21.61 16.15 -1.39
C ARG A 65 21.36 16.94 -2.69
N ALA A 66 20.10 17.14 -3.08
CA ALA A 66 19.75 17.95 -4.23
C ALA A 66 20.20 19.41 -4.05
N ARG A 67 20.01 19.98 -2.86
CA ARG A 67 20.55 21.32 -2.53
C ARG A 67 22.09 21.36 -2.54
N ALA A 68 22.75 20.30 -2.08
CA ALA A 68 24.22 20.18 -2.16
C ALA A 68 24.71 20.03 -3.61
N ALA A 69 24.02 19.26 -4.44
CA ALA A 69 24.33 19.11 -5.87
C ALA A 69 24.22 20.45 -6.65
N ALA A 70 23.37 21.35 -6.20
CA ALA A 70 23.22 22.69 -6.76
C ALA A 70 24.36 23.65 -6.39
N GLN A 71 25.22 23.31 -5.42
CA GLN A 71 26.37 24.12 -5.07
C GLN A 71 27.48 24.02 -6.15
N PRO A 72 28.36 25.04 -6.26
CA PRO A 72 29.53 24.94 -7.13
C PRO A 72 30.36 23.70 -6.82
N LEU A 73 30.89 23.04 -7.86
CA LEU A 73 31.72 21.84 -7.71
C LEU A 73 33.04 22.12 -7.03
N TYR A 74 33.61 23.29 -7.28
CA TYR A 74 34.95 23.66 -6.88
C TYR A 74 34.93 24.95 -6.07
N ASN A 75 35.69 24.96 -4.99
CA ASN A 75 36.00 26.15 -4.23
C ASN A 75 37.30 26.74 -4.75
N PRO A 76 37.47 28.07 -4.71
CA PRO A 76 38.77 28.69 -4.96
C PRO A 76 39.76 28.22 -3.88
N SER A 77 41.00 27.97 -4.28
CA SER A 77 42.07 27.64 -3.38
C SER A 77 43.12 28.76 -3.38
N VAL A 78 43.71 29.02 -2.23
CA VAL A 78 44.84 29.98 -2.06
C VAL A 78 46.09 29.15 -1.88
N GLN A 79 47.16 29.53 -2.58
CA GLN A 79 48.46 28.90 -2.51
C GLN A 79 49.49 29.93 -2.03
N LEU A 80 50.29 29.55 -1.07
CA LEU A 80 51.41 30.33 -0.58
C LEU A 80 52.67 29.48 -0.75
N GLU A 81 53.66 30.00 -1.44
CA GLU A 81 54.92 29.31 -1.67
C GLU A 81 56.05 30.18 -1.17
N ALA A 82 56.91 29.62 -0.34
CA ALA A 82 58.12 30.26 0.14
C ALA A 82 59.25 29.23 -0.02
N GLU A 83 60.19 29.56 -0.89
CA GLU A 83 61.38 28.77 -1.15
C GLU A 83 62.60 29.63 -0.80
N ASN A 84 63.53 29.08 -0.01
CA ASN A 84 64.79 29.72 0.36
C ASN A 84 65.93 28.83 -0.09
N ALA A 85 66.52 29.13 -1.27
CA ALA A 85 67.63 28.46 -1.89
C ALA A 85 68.57 29.52 -2.53
N ASP A 86 69.35 29.18 -3.54
CA ASP A 86 70.18 30.14 -4.31
C ASP A 86 69.30 31.23 -4.95
N VAL A 87 68.01 30.95 -5.08
CA VAL A 87 66.95 31.88 -5.52
C VAL A 87 65.82 31.82 -4.51
N ASP A 88 65.71 32.89 -3.69
CA ASP A 88 64.56 33.07 -2.81
C ASP A 88 63.29 33.38 -3.60
N ARG A 89 62.27 32.53 -3.51
CA ARG A 89 60.99 32.74 -4.16
C ARG A 89 59.89 32.86 -3.05
N ARG A 90 59.13 33.92 -3.13
CA ARG A 90 57.94 34.13 -2.28
C ARG A 90 56.77 34.52 -3.17
N THR A 91 55.83 33.57 -3.35
CA THR A 91 54.66 33.80 -4.19
C THR A 91 53.39 33.49 -3.44
N ALA A 92 52.37 34.24 -3.73
CA ALA A 92 50.98 33.98 -3.33
C ALA A 92 50.13 33.86 -4.58
N GLY A 93 49.20 32.96 -4.56
CA GLY A 93 48.32 32.73 -5.71
C GLY A 93 46.95 32.28 -5.30
N ALA A 94 46.01 32.39 -6.23
CA ALA A 94 44.68 31.81 -6.13
C ALA A 94 44.41 30.92 -7.36
N SER A 95 43.72 29.80 -7.16
CA SER A 95 43.33 28.95 -8.27
C SER A 95 41.87 28.54 -8.18
N LEU A 96 41.26 28.31 -9.34
CA LEU A 96 39.86 27.87 -9.47
C LEU A 96 39.72 26.91 -10.63
N SER A 97 39.13 25.77 -10.37
CA SER A 97 38.70 24.82 -11.42
C SER A 97 37.34 25.23 -11.97
N LEU A 98 37.18 25.15 -13.31
CA LEU A 98 35.99 25.61 -14.00
C LEU A 98 35.19 24.41 -14.54
N ASP A 99 33.91 24.32 -14.16
CA ASP A 99 32.97 23.35 -14.75
C ASP A 99 32.52 23.82 -16.13
N LEU A 100 33.32 23.54 -17.17
CA LEU A 100 33.00 23.90 -18.55
C LEU A 100 32.03 22.92 -19.25
N PHE A 101 31.89 21.72 -18.69
CA PHE A 101 31.13 20.65 -19.32
C PHE A 101 29.79 20.38 -18.64
N GLY A 102 29.39 21.20 -17.66
CA GLY A 102 28.09 21.15 -17.04
C GLY A 102 27.92 19.93 -16.12
N LYS A 103 28.97 19.49 -15.44
CA LYS A 103 28.94 18.41 -14.42
C LYS A 103 27.97 18.74 -13.29
N ARG A 104 27.97 20.01 -12.82
CA ARG A 104 27.02 20.47 -11.81
C ARG A 104 25.58 20.28 -12.27
N ARG A 105 25.26 20.70 -13.50
CA ARG A 105 23.91 20.56 -14.04
C ARG A 105 23.47 19.10 -14.13
N ALA A 106 24.37 18.20 -14.57
CA ALA A 106 24.08 16.77 -14.63
C ALA A 106 23.78 16.20 -13.23
N ARG A 107 24.58 16.55 -12.22
CA ARG A 107 24.36 16.14 -10.81
C ARG A 107 23.05 16.71 -10.22
N MET A 108 22.68 17.93 -10.60
CA MET A 108 21.39 18.50 -10.21
C MET A 108 20.21 17.66 -10.73
N VAL A 109 20.22 17.33 -12.03
CA VAL A 109 19.17 16.53 -12.65
C VAL A 109 19.07 15.14 -12.03
N GLU A 110 20.21 14.47 -11.79
CA GLU A 110 20.24 13.18 -11.11
C GLU A 110 19.68 13.28 -9.68
N SER A 111 20.06 14.32 -8.92
CA SER A 111 19.57 14.53 -7.55
C SER A 111 18.08 14.90 -7.50
N GLU A 112 17.56 15.61 -8.49
CA GLU A 112 16.12 15.91 -8.61
C GLU A 112 15.33 14.64 -8.91
N ALA A 113 15.84 13.76 -9.79
CA ALA A 113 15.25 12.45 -10.02
C ALA A 113 15.27 11.56 -8.75
N GLU A 114 16.36 11.60 -7.96
CA GLU A 114 16.42 10.92 -6.65
C GLU A 114 15.36 11.47 -5.68
N VAL A 115 15.11 12.78 -5.63
CA VAL A 115 14.03 13.36 -4.80
C VAL A 115 12.68 12.82 -5.23
N SER A 116 12.42 12.76 -6.54
CA SER A 116 11.16 12.21 -7.08
C SER A 116 10.97 10.74 -6.72
N ALA A 117 12.05 9.93 -6.81
CA ALA A 117 12.03 8.53 -6.41
C ALA A 117 11.72 8.36 -4.92
N ARG A 118 12.35 9.16 -4.04
CA ARG A 118 12.09 9.11 -2.59
C ARG A 118 10.72 9.63 -2.21
N GLN A 119 10.19 10.59 -2.95
CA GLN A 119 8.82 11.06 -2.76
C GLN A 119 7.79 9.98 -3.10
N ALA A 120 7.98 9.28 -4.21
CA ALA A 120 7.14 8.14 -4.59
C ALA A 120 7.26 6.98 -3.59
N ALA A 121 8.47 6.65 -3.13
CA ALA A 121 8.71 5.65 -2.10
C ALA A 121 8.02 6.00 -0.78
N TYR A 122 8.06 7.27 -0.35
CA TYR A 122 7.34 7.72 0.84
C TYR A 122 5.82 7.57 0.73
N ALA A 123 5.24 7.89 -0.44
CA ALA A 123 3.81 7.70 -0.68
C ALA A 123 3.43 6.21 -0.68
N LEU A 124 4.28 5.35 -1.26
CA LEU A 124 4.10 3.91 -1.29
C LEU A 124 4.13 3.32 0.13
N GLU A 125 5.11 3.69 0.95
CA GLU A 125 5.24 3.24 2.35
C GLU A 125 4.01 3.62 3.18
N ARG A 126 3.50 4.85 3.03
CA ARG A 126 2.27 5.29 3.70
C ARG A 126 1.07 4.44 3.30
N ARG A 127 0.94 4.10 2.01
CA ARG A 127 -0.13 3.23 1.49
C ARG A 127 -0.04 1.84 2.08
N ASP A 128 1.15 1.24 2.06
CA ASP A 128 1.36 -0.15 2.45
C ASP A 128 1.12 -0.35 3.94
N ILE A 129 1.66 0.53 4.78
CA ILE A 129 1.41 0.52 6.23
C ILE A 129 -0.08 0.72 6.55
N ALA A 130 -0.77 1.60 5.83
CA ALA A 130 -2.20 1.78 6.03
C ALA A 130 -2.99 0.54 5.61
N ALA A 131 -2.61 -0.12 4.50
CA ALA A 131 -3.23 -1.36 4.06
C ALA A 131 -3.06 -2.49 5.08
N ASP A 132 -1.86 -2.68 5.58
CA ASP A 132 -1.55 -3.71 6.58
C ASP A 132 -2.27 -3.46 7.91
N TRP A 133 -2.31 -2.20 8.34
CA TRP A 133 -3.06 -1.83 9.55
C TRP A 133 -4.56 -2.07 9.39
N LEU A 134 -5.15 -1.68 8.26
CA LEU A 134 -6.58 -1.88 7.98
C LEU A 134 -6.95 -3.36 7.93
N LYS A 135 -6.13 -4.20 7.33
CA LYS A 135 -6.32 -5.66 7.31
C LYS A 135 -6.24 -6.26 8.72
N ALA A 136 -5.24 -5.86 9.49
CA ALA A 136 -5.08 -6.33 10.87
C ALA A 136 -6.22 -5.85 11.77
N TRP A 137 -6.66 -4.59 11.62
CA TRP A 137 -7.80 -4.05 12.33
C TRP A 137 -9.10 -4.82 12.02
N ALA A 138 -9.42 -5.03 10.73
CA ALA A 138 -10.60 -5.80 10.36
C ALA A 138 -10.54 -7.24 10.88
N GLY A 139 -9.37 -7.87 10.81
CA GLY A 139 -9.13 -9.19 11.38
C GLY A 139 -9.36 -9.23 12.90
N ALA A 140 -8.88 -8.25 13.64
CA ALA A 140 -9.03 -8.17 15.09
C ALA A 140 -10.50 -7.94 15.52
N VAL A 141 -11.21 -7.05 14.83
CA VAL A 141 -12.64 -6.79 15.10
C VAL A 141 -13.45 -8.07 14.90
N LEU A 142 -13.26 -8.75 13.77
CA LEU A 142 -14.04 -9.96 13.45
C LEU A 142 -13.63 -11.18 14.30
N ALA A 143 -12.35 -11.31 14.68
CA ALA A 143 -11.93 -12.34 15.63
C ALA A 143 -12.57 -12.13 17.01
N ARG A 144 -12.74 -10.88 17.44
CA ARG A 144 -13.50 -10.55 18.67
C ARG A 144 -14.96 -10.95 18.56
N GLU A 145 -15.64 -10.67 17.44
CA GLU A 145 -17.02 -11.08 17.21
C GLU A 145 -17.18 -12.61 17.21
N GLN A 146 -16.24 -13.33 16.61
CA GLN A 146 -16.19 -14.80 16.63
C GLN A 146 -16.02 -15.33 18.07
N SER A 147 -15.13 -14.72 18.86
CA SER A 147 -14.93 -15.10 20.27
C SER A 147 -16.18 -14.84 21.09
N GLU A 148 -16.87 -13.72 20.90
CA GLU A 148 -18.15 -13.43 21.56
C GLU A 148 -19.26 -14.42 21.18
N LEU A 149 -19.32 -14.84 19.92
CA LEU A 149 -20.23 -15.89 19.47
C LEU A 149 -19.92 -17.23 20.16
N GLY A 150 -18.64 -17.57 20.30
CA GLY A 150 -18.19 -18.75 21.04
C GLY A 150 -18.56 -18.70 22.53
N LYS A 151 -18.42 -17.54 23.19
CA LYS A 151 -18.85 -17.35 24.61
C LYS A 151 -20.35 -17.56 24.76
N ARG A 152 -21.17 -17.04 23.84
CA ARG A 152 -22.61 -17.25 23.83
C ARG A 152 -22.98 -18.74 23.69
N ARG A 153 -22.29 -19.47 22.78
CA ARG A 153 -22.46 -20.93 22.66
C ARG A 153 -22.08 -21.65 23.97
N LEU A 154 -20.94 -21.32 24.53
CA LEU A 154 -20.47 -21.94 25.78
C LEU A 154 -21.51 -21.77 26.92
N ALA A 155 -22.05 -20.55 27.10
CA ALA A 155 -23.09 -20.26 28.06
C ALA A 155 -24.39 -21.06 27.79
N LEU A 156 -24.75 -21.21 26.51
CA LEU A 156 -25.91 -22.02 26.10
C LEU A 156 -25.70 -23.49 26.42
N MET A 157 -24.51 -24.06 26.13
CA MET A 157 -24.20 -25.46 26.44
C MET A 157 -24.11 -25.73 27.92
N GLY A 158 -23.63 -24.77 28.73
CA GLY A 158 -23.68 -24.88 30.18
C GLY A 158 -25.10 -25.02 30.74
N ARG A 159 -26.01 -24.15 30.29
CA ARG A 159 -27.43 -24.23 30.66
C ARG A 159 -28.10 -25.54 30.18
N PHE A 160 -27.74 -25.96 28.96
CA PHE A 160 -28.24 -27.23 28.42
C PHE A 160 -27.77 -28.44 29.25
N ASP A 161 -26.51 -28.50 29.65
CA ASP A 161 -25.97 -29.56 30.50
C ASP A 161 -26.64 -29.61 31.87
N GLU A 162 -26.87 -28.45 32.52
CA GLU A 162 -27.61 -28.35 33.76
C GLU A 162 -29.05 -28.86 33.62
N LEU A 163 -29.76 -28.50 32.58
CA LEU A 163 -31.11 -28.94 32.29
C LEU A 163 -31.19 -30.44 32.00
N ALA A 164 -30.22 -30.96 31.23
CA ALA A 164 -30.10 -32.39 30.97
C ALA A 164 -29.88 -33.19 32.28
N ALA A 165 -29.05 -32.68 33.20
CA ALA A 165 -28.84 -33.27 34.51
C ALA A 165 -30.14 -33.31 35.36
N GLN A 166 -30.98 -32.26 35.29
CA GLN A 166 -32.26 -32.20 35.98
C GLN A 166 -33.27 -33.21 35.40
N ARG A 167 -33.36 -33.30 34.06
CA ARG A 167 -34.24 -34.25 33.36
C ARG A 167 -33.87 -35.70 33.61
N LEU A 168 -32.57 -36.02 33.71
CA LEU A 168 -32.14 -37.36 34.09
C LEU A 168 -32.62 -37.74 35.50
N LYS A 169 -32.55 -36.81 36.47
CA LYS A 169 -33.01 -37.07 37.88
C LYS A 169 -34.49 -37.42 37.98
N VAL A 170 -35.32 -36.88 37.05
CA VAL A 170 -36.76 -37.19 37.05
C VAL A 170 -37.11 -38.32 36.07
N GLY A 171 -36.10 -38.91 35.39
CA GLY A 171 -36.30 -40.03 34.48
C GLY A 171 -36.81 -39.64 33.08
N ASP A 172 -36.72 -38.39 32.71
CA ASP A 172 -37.25 -37.81 31.45
C ASP A 172 -36.32 -38.05 30.25
N ILE A 173 -35.03 -38.23 30.52
CA ILE A 173 -34.01 -38.56 29.53
C ILE A 173 -33.12 -39.73 29.99
N SER A 174 -32.46 -40.37 29.03
CA SER A 174 -31.53 -41.47 29.28
C SER A 174 -30.15 -40.99 29.77
N THR A 175 -29.38 -41.87 30.42
CA THR A 175 -27.96 -41.61 30.76
C THR A 175 -27.14 -41.25 29.52
N SER A 176 -27.37 -41.93 28.39
CA SER A 176 -26.69 -41.65 27.14
C SER A 176 -26.95 -40.21 26.61
N GLU A 177 -28.19 -39.73 26.75
CA GLU A 177 -28.52 -38.33 26.36
C GLU A 177 -27.87 -37.31 27.28
N ARG A 178 -27.76 -37.62 28.61
CA ARG A 178 -27.02 -36.81 29.58
C ARG A 178 -25.54 -36.75 29.22
N ASP A 179 -24.93 -37.87 28.82
CA ASP A 179 -23.52 -37.94 28.43
C ASP A 179 -23.26 -37.11 27.16
N LEU A 180 -24.18 -37.13 26.16
CA LEU A 180 -24.11 -36.27 24.99
C LEU A 180 -24.11 -34.78 25.35
N ALA A 181 -24.90 -34.35 26.34
CA ALA A 181 -24.90 -32.96 26.81
C ALA A 181 -23.54 -32.56 27.41
N GLY A 182 -22.94 -33.43 28.25
CA GLY A 182 -21.61 -33.22 28.79
C GLY A 182 -20.51 -33.14 27.73
N LEU A 183 -20.56 -34.01 26.69
CA LEU A 183 -19.65 -33.95 25.58
C LEU A 183 -19.78 -32.66 24.78
N ALA A 184 -21.03 -32.19 24.55
CA ALA A 184 -21.29 -30.94 23.84
C ALA A 184 -20.76 -29.72 24.63
N LEU A 185 -20.87 -29.72 25.95
CA LEU A 185 -20.25 -28.68 26.78
C LEU A 185 -18.72 -28.71 26.69
N GLY A 186 -18.09 -29.90 26.74
CA GLY A 186 -16.64 -30.05 26.57
C GLY A 186 -16.16 -29.55 25.20
N GLU A 187 -16.91 -29.89 24.14
CA GLU A 187 -16.60 -29.36 22.79
C GLU A 187 -16.71 -27.82 22.71
N ALA A 188 -17.74 -27.22 23.35
CA ALA A 188 -17.91 -25.78 23.38
C ALA A 188 -16.78 -25.09 24.17
N GLN A 189 -16.26 -25.70 25.23
CA GLN A 189 -15.10 -25.21 25.99
C GLN A 189 -13.82 -25.19 25.14
N ILE A 190 -13.54 -26.29 24.42
CA ILE A 190 -12.38 -26.40 23.53
C ILE A 190 -12.46 -25.37 22.41
N GLN A 191 -13.62 -25.23 21.79
CA GLN A 191 -13.82 -24.27 20.71
C GLN A 191 -13.69 -22.82 21.19
N GLN A 192 -14.24 -22.49 22.37
CA GLN A 192 -14.06 -21.15 22.94
C GLN A 192 -12.60 -20.84 23.25
N ALA A 193 -11.84 -21.79 23.77
CA ALA A 193 -10.41 -21.62 24.00
C ALA A 193 -9.66 -21.33 22.66
N SER A 194 -10.01 -22.02 21.58
CA SER A 194 -9.45 -21.79 20.25
C SER A 194 -9.80 -20.39 19.72
N LEU A 195 -11.05 -19.96 19.83
CA LEU A 195 -11.49 -18.63 19.37
C LEU A 195 -10.85 -17.51 20.19
N ALA A 196 -10.70 -17.68 21.50
CA ALA A 196 -9.97 -16.72 22.35
C ALA A 196 -8.49 -16.62 21.96
N GLY A 197 -7.85 -17.75 21.63
CA GLY A 197 -6.50 -17.78 21.10
C GLY A 197 -6.36 -17.04 19.75
N GLN A 198 -7.34 -17.20 18.86
CA GLN A 198 -7.39 -16.48 17.58
C GLN A 198 -7.59 -14.97 17.77
N GLU A 199 -8.46 -14.57 18.70
CA GLU A 199 -8.64 -13.16 19.09
C GLU A 199 -7.33 -12.56 19.59
N ALA A 200 -6.65 -13.23 20.54
CA ALA A 200 -5.37 -12.77 21.06
C ALA A 200 -4.30 -12.65 19.97
N SER A 201 -4.23 -13.62 19.05
CA SER A 201 -3.31 -13.59 17.90
C SER A 201 -3.60 -12.42 16.95
N SER A 202 -4.88 -12.15 16.68
CA SER A 202 -5.28 -11.03 15.79
C SER A 202 -5.00 -9.67 16.44
N LEU A 203 -5.20 -9.54 17.75
CA LEU A 203 -4.82 -8.32 18.50
C LEU A 203 -3.31 -8.13 18.53
N ALA A 204 -2.53 -9.21 18.70
CA ALA A 204 -1.08 -9.14 18.61
C ALA A 204 -0.61 -8.72 17.20
N ALA A 205 -1.24 -9.25 16.13
CA ALA A 205 -0.96 -8.84 14.76
C ALA A 205 -1.26 -7.35 14.54
N LEU A 206 -2.36 -6.83 15.10
CA LEU A 206 -2.66 -5.40 15.05
C LEU A 206 -1.60 -4.56 15.79
N ALA A 207 -1.15 -5.02 16.94
CA ALA A 207 -0.10 -4.34 17.71
C ALA A 207 1.23 -4.27 16.93
N THR A 208 1.59 -5.31 16.16
CA THR A 208 2.82 -5.32 15.35
C THR A 208 2.84 -4.26 14.25
N VAL A 209 1.67 -3.86 13.77
CA VAL A 209 1.54 -2.78 12.77
C VAL A 209 1.24 -1.41 13.41
N GLY A 210 1.42 -1.28 14.72
CA GLY A 210 1.27 -0.02 15.45
C GLY A 210 -0.17 0.32 15.84
N GLY A 211 -1.08 -0.67 15.84
CA GLY A 211 -2.43 -0.50 16.35
C GLY A 211 -2.49 -0.59 17.87
N ASP A 212 -3.48 0.07 18.48
CA ASP A 212 -3.76 -0.03 19.90
C ASP A 212 -4.64 -1.28 20.16
N ALA A 213 -4.00 -2.36 20.62
CA ALA A 213 -4.67 -3.62 20.90
C ALA A 213 -5.50 -3.59 22.19
N GLU A 214 -5.17 -2.69 23.15
CA GLU A 214 -5.84 -2.55 24.45
C GLU A 214 -7.00 -1.56 24.40
N GLY A 215 -6.99 -0.64 23.42
CA GLY A 215 -8.01 0.38 23.24
C GLY A 215 -9.33 -0.17 22.67
N ALA A 216 -10.35 0.70 22.70
CA ALA A 216 -11.62 0.42 22.03
C ALA A 216 -11.40 0.48 20.52
N LEU A 217 -11.40 -0.68 19.85
CA LEU A 217 -11.33 -0.74 18.40
C LEU A 217 -12.64 -0.19 17.80
N PRO A 218 -12.57 0.72 16.82
CA PRO A 218 -13.75 1.08 16.06
C PRO A 218 -14.35 -0.18 15.41
N GLY A 219 -15.68 -0.34 15.52
CA GLY A 219 -16.37 -1.45 14.85
C GLY A 219 -16.30 -1.32 13.33
N LEU A 220 -16.47 -2.44 12.63
CA LEU A 220 -16.64 -2.43 11.19
C LEU A 220 -17.94 -1.68 10.83
N PRO A 221 -17.95 -0.98 9.68
CA PRO A 221 -19.20 -0.42 9.17
C PRO A 221 -20.24 -1.52 8.97
N GLY A 222 -21.48 -1.30 9.41
CA GLY A 222 -22.56 -2.29 9.28
C GLY A 222 -22.92 -2.61 7.80
N VAL A 223 -22.49 -1.74 6.88
CA VAL A 223 -22.66 -1.90 5.44
C VAL A 223 -21.38 -2.47 4.83
N LEU A 224 -21.51 -3.47 3.98
CA LEU A 224 -20.39 -4.04 3.22
C LEU A 224 -19.74 -2.98 2.32
N PRO A 225 -18.43 -3.14 2.00
CA PRO A 225 -17.77 -2.28 1.04
C PRO A 225 -18.52 -2.26 -0.31
N PRO A 226 -18.46 -1.14 -1.05
CA PRO A 226 -19.19 -1.00 -2.32
C PRO A 226 -18.69 -1.96 -3.39
N SER A 227 -19.43 -2.08 -4.50
CA SER A 227 -19.00 -2.90 -5.64
C SER A 227 -17.66 -2.43 -6.20
N ALA A 228 -16.84 -3.37 -6.69
CA ALA A 228 -15.59 -3.05 -7.38
C ALA A 228 -15.79 -2.10 -8.58
N ALA A 229 -16.96 -2.16 -9.23
CA ALA A 229 -17.31 -1.30 -10.36
C ALA A 229 -17.44 0.19 -9.97
N SER A 230 -17.67 0.51 -8.70
CA SER A 230 -17.75 1.90 -8.20
C SER A 230 -16.38 2.55 -8.01
N VAL A 231 -15.29 1.78 -8.06
CA VAL A 231 -13.92 2.27 -7.91
C VAL A 231 -13.26 2.37 -9.28
N VAL A 232 -12.91 3.57 -9.68
CA VAL A 232 -12.10 3.80 -10.89
C VAL A 232 -10.63 3.71 -10.49
N PRO A 233 -9.88 2.68 -10.91
CA PRO A 233 -8.45 2.60 -10.62
C PRO A 233 -7.69 3.80 -11.18
N LEU A 234 -6.60 4.20 -10.53
CA LEU A 234 -5.68 5.17 -11.09
C LEU A 234 -5.10 4.67 -12.42
N ALA A 235 -4.84 5.60 -13.33
CA ALA A 235 -4.07 5.28 -14.53
C ALA A 235 -2.71 4.66 -14.14
N ALA A 236 -2.16 3.83 -15.01
CA ALA A 236 -0.86 3.20 -14.73
C ALA A 236 0.23 4.22 -14.39
N SER A 237 0.23 5.38 -15.06
CA SER A 237 1.18 6.48 -14.81
C SER A 237 1.02 7.18 -13.45
N GLU A 238 -0.05 6.95 -12.72
CA GLU A 238 -0.37 7.63 -11.46
C GLU A 238 -0.27 6.68 -10.24
N ARG A 239 -0.13 5.37 -10.47
CA ARG A 239 0.01 4.40 -9.38
C ARG A 239 1.36 4.57 -8.67
N PRO A 240 1.40 4.63 -7.33
CA PRO A 240 2.62 4.95 -6.58
C PRO A 240 3.83 4.06 -6.90
N GLU A 241 3.62 2.74 -7.06
CA GLU A 241 4.68 1.79 -7.41
C GLU A 241 5.26 2.03 -8.82
N LEU A 242 4.44 2.51 -9.75
CA LEU A 242 4.88 2.83 -11.11
C LEU A 242 5.55 4.21 -11.18
N LEU A 243 5.08 5.17 -10.38
CA LEU A 243 5.76 6.46 -10.20
C LEU A 243 7.16 6.27 -9.61
N GLN A 244 7.31 5.40 -8.61
CA GLN A 244 8.62 5.09 -8.05
C GLN A 244 9.52 4.43 -9.10
N ALA A 245 9.05 3.38 -9.79
CA ALA A 245 9.83 2.68 -10.79
C ALA A 245 10.24 3.59 -11.98
N GLN A 246 9.37 4.54 -12.36
CA GLN A 246 9.69 5.56 -13.36
C GLN A 246 10.78 6.51 -12.86
N ALA A 247 10.65 7.03 -11.64
CA ALA A 247 11.63 7.95 -11.07
C ALA A 247 13.01 7.27 -10.84
N ASP A 248 13.02 5.97 -10.49
CA ASP A 248 14.26 5.19 -10.39
C ASP A 248 14.93 5.01 -11.76
N GLN A 249 14.15 4.83 -12.83
CA GLN A 249 14.68 4.80 -14.18
C GLN A 249 15.25 6.17 -14.58
N ASP A 250 14.50 7.25 -14.36
CA ASP A 250 14.92 8.62 -14.68
C ASP A 250 16.23 8.97 -13.95
N ARG A 251 16.38 8.53 -12.69
CA ARG A 251 17.60 8.69 -11.91
C ARG A 251 18.78 7.93 -12.53
N ALA A 252 18.58 6.67 -12.92
CA ALA A 252 19.62 5.86 -13.54
C ALA A 252 20.05 6.42 -14.89
N GLU A 253 19.11 6.90 -15.73
CA GLU A 253 19.40 7.59 -16.99
C GLU A 253 20.17 8.90 -16.76
N ALA A 254 19.82 9.67 -15.75
CA ALA A 254 20.56 10.87 -15.36
C ALA A 254 21.98 10.52 -14.89
N GLY A 255 22.17 9.39 -14.21
CA GLY A 255 23.49 8.85 -13.83
C GLY A 255 24.39 8.57 -15.03
N VAL A 256 23.85 8.09 -16.15
CA VAL A 256 24.61 7.95 -17.41
C VAL A 256 25.14 9.29 -17.87
N VAL A 257 24.33 10.35 -17.83
CA VAL A 257 24.75 11.70 -18.21
C VAL A 257 25.83 12.21 -17.26
N VAL A 258 25.73 11.96 -15.97
CA VAL A 258 26.77 12.31 -14.97
C VAL A 258 28.09 11.62 -15.32
N ALA A 259 28.08 10.30 -15.58
CA ALA A 259 29.28 9.56 -15.97
C ALA A 259 29.90 10.09 -17.27
N GLN A 260 29.08 10.40 -18.28
CA GLN A 260 29.55 10.98 -19.54
C GLN A 260 30.21 12.36 -19.36
N ARG A 261 29.64 13.21 -18.46
CA ARG A 261 30.20 14.54 -18.17
C ARG A 261 31.45 14.43 -17.29
N ALA A 262 31.48 13.49 -16.34
CA ALA A 262 32.62 13.25 -15.46
C ALA A 262 33.89 12.90 -16.24
N ARG A 263 33.77 12.20 -17.38
CA ARG A 263 34.88 11.87 -18.27
C ARG A 263 35.63 13.10 -18.80
N ARG A 264 34.95 14.24 -18.94
CA ARG A 264 35.55 15.46 -19.51
C ARG A 264 36.36 16.19 -18.44
N PRO A 265 37.64 16.54 -18.70
CA PRO A 265 38.48 17.19 -17.70
C PRO A 265 38.09 18.66 -17.54
N ASP A 266 38.09 19.13 -16.29
CA ASP A 266 37.87 20.54 -15.96
C ASP A 266 39.21 21.26 -15.88
N PRO A 267 39.43 22.38 -16.58
CA PRO A 267 40.63 23.17 -16.50
C PRO A 267 40.67 23.92 -15.15
N THR A 268 41.86 24.01 -14.57
CA THR A 268 42.17 24.84 -13.41
C THR A 268 42.95 26.04 -13.85
N ILE A 269 42.47 27.24 -13.53
CA ILE A 269 43.18 28.52 -13.79
C ILE A 269 43.77 28.96 -12.46
N SER A 270 45.06 29.31 -12.48
CA SER A 270 45.77 29.84 -11.34
C SER A 270 46.40 31.17 -11.68
N LEU A 271 46.30 32.14 -10.75
CA LEU A 271 46.99 33.42 -10.83
C LEU A 271 47.95 33.48 -9.64
N THR A 272 49.20 33.72 -9.93
CA THR A 272 50.27 33.83 -8.88
C THR A 272 50.97 35.19 -9.00
N GLY A 273 51.37 35.73 -7.86
CA GLY A 273 52.19 36.95 -7.83
C GLY A 273 53.15 36.92 -6.67
N GLY A 274 54.30 37.57 -6.79
CA GLY A 274 55.28 37.57 -5.75
C GLY A 274 56.61 38.22 -6.09
N SER A 275 57.64 37.84 -5.36
CA SER A 275 59.02 38.30 -5.55
C SER A 275 59.97 37.13 -5.68
N VAL A 276 60.94 37.25 -6.56
CA VAL A 276 62.07 36.33 -6.74
C VAL A 276 63.34 37.10 -6.52
N ARG A 277 64.18 36.65 -5.57
CA ARG A 277 65.45 37.25 -5.24
C ARG A 277 66.57 36.31 -5.64
N SER A 278 67.51 36.78 -6.47
CA SER A 278 68.70 36.07 -6.82
C SER A 278 69.90 36.96 -6.46
N GLY A 279 70.63 36.61 -5.41
CA GLY A 279 71.70 37.44 -4.85
C GLY A 279 71.19 38.81 -4.38
N THR A 280 71.72 39.90 -4.94
CA THR A 280 71.33 41.28 -4.64
C THR A 280 70.14 41.81 -5.43
N ARG A 281 69.65 41.04 -6.44
CA ARG A 281 68.56 41.48 -7.30
C ARG A 281 67.21 40.88 -6.84
N SER A 282 66.20 41.72 -6.77
CA SER A 282 64.84 41.31 -6.45
C SER A 282 63.87 41.74 -7.56
N ASP A 283 63.22 40.79 -8.20
CA ASP A 283 62.29 41.04 -9.27
C ASP A 283 60.86 40.68 -8.80
N ARG A 284 59.83 41.42 -9.25
CA ARG A 284 58.42 41.05 -9.06
C ARG A 284 57.99 40.17 -10.17
N VAL A 285 57.26 39.08 -9.83
CA VAL A 285 56.77 38.12 -10.83
C VAL A 285 55.25 38.04 -10.74
N ILE A 286 54.57 37.97 -11.89
CA ILE A 286 53.17 37.62 -12.01
C ILE A 286 53.07 36.47 -13.01
N GLY A 287 52.36 35.44 -12.65
CA GLY A 287 52.21 34.25 -13.47
C GLY A 287 50.74 33.86 -13.59
N ILE A 288 50.33 33.41 -14.77
CA ILE A 288 49.08 32.75 -15.04
C ILE A 288 49.41 31.33 -15.44
N ASN A 289 48.77 30.35 -14.78
CA ASN A 289 48.90 28.94 -15.10
C ASN A 289 47.53 28.34 -15.43
N VAL A 290 47.45 27.51 -16.46
CA VAL A 290 46.27 26.74 -16.83
C VAL A 290 46.67 25.26 -16.84
N ALA A 291 46.08 24.49 -15.94
CA ALA A 291 46.27 23.05 -15.83
C ALA A 291 45.04 22.32 -16.33
N ILE A 292 45.24 21.44 -17.34
CA ILE A 292 44.15 20.60 -17.87
C ILE A 292 44.55 19.13 -17.67
N PRO A 293 43.85 18.36 -16.84
CA PRO A 293 44.13 16.93 -16.69
C PRO A 293 43.77 16.18 -17.97
N ILE A 294 44.69 15.33 -18.43
CA ILE A 294 44.47 14.53 -19.65
C ILE A 294 44.17 13.09 -19.24
N PRO A 295 42.95 12.56 -19.52
CA PRO A 295 42.53 11.23 -19.11
C PRO A 295 43.10 10.14 -20.00
N ILE A 296 44.40 9.84 -19.89
CA ILE A 296 45.10 8.84 -20.70
C ILE A 296 44.93 7.44 -20.06
N LEU A 297 45.07 7.33 -18.74
CA LEU A 297 45.01 6.06 -18.02
C LEU A 297 43.56 5.65 -17.71
N ASN A 298 42.80 6.53 -17.12
CA ASN A 298 41.35 6.34 -16.95
C ASN A 298 40.58 7.21 -17.95
N THR A 299 39.98 6.55 -18.94
CA THR A 299 39.20 7.21 -19.98
C THR A 299 37.74 7.39 -19.63
N GLY A 300 37.27 6.95 -18.44
CA GLY A 300 35.89 6.98 -17.99
C GLY A 300 34.92 6.07 -18.78
N ARG A 301 35.46 5.17 -19.62
CA ARG A 301 34.60 4.28 -20.44
C ARG A 301 33.93 3.20 -19.63
N ALA A 302 34.62 2.66 -18.62
CA ALA A 302 34.09 1.63 -17.76
C ALA A 302 32.95 2.19 -16.87
N GLU A 303 33.13 3.40 -16.35
CA GLU A 303 32.11 4.09 -15.55
C GLU A 303 30.84 4.39 -16.37
N ILE A 304 31.02 4.81 -17.64
CA ILE A 304 29.89 5.00 -18.55
C ILE A 304 29.19 3.68 -18.85
N ALA A 305 29.95 2.59 -19.10
CA ALA A 305 29.36 1.29 -19.36
C ALA A 305 28.60 0.74 -18.14
N ALA A 306 29.13 0.95 -16.93
CA ALA A 306 28.45 0.59 -15.70
C ALA A 306 27.13 1.36 -15.53
N ALA A 307 27.16 2.68 -15.70
CA ALA A 307 25.96 3.50 -15.62
C ALA A 307 24.90 3.15 -16.69
N GLN A 308 25.34 2.75 -17.89
CA GLN A 308 24.43 2.25 -18.94
C GLN A 308 23.77 0.93 -18.52
N ALA A 309 24.54 -0.01 -17.95
CA ALA A 309 23.99 -1.25 -17.44
C ALA A 309 23.00 -1.04 -16.29
N ASP A 310 23.27 -0.07 -15.41
CA ASP A 310 22.35 0.33 -14.34
C ASP A 310 21.04 0.92 -14.92
N ALA A 311 21.11 1.74 -15.97
CA ALA A 311 19.94 2.28 -16.66
C ALA A 311 19.13 1.17 -17.36
N ASP A 312 19.78 0.21 -18.03
CA ASP A 312 19.13 -0.95 -18.63
C ASP A 312 18.43 -1.81 -17.56
N ALA A 313 19.07 -2.00 -16.41
CA ALA A 313 18.49 -2.72 -15.27
C ALA A 313 17.25 -2.00 -14.71
N ALA A 314 17.32 -0.67 -14.57
CA ALA A 314 16.19 0.13 -14.09
C ALA A 314 15.01 0.11 -15.10
N PHE A 315 15.28 0.18 -16.39
CA PHE A 315 14.27 0.02 -17.44
C PHE A 315 13.59 -1.35 -17.38
N ALA A 316 14.36 -2.43 -17.24
CA ALA A 316 13.83 -3.78 -17.10
C ALA A 316 12.99 -3.93 -15.82
N SER A 317 13.46 -3.36 -14.70
CA SER A 317 12.75 -3.33 -13.41
C SER A 317 11.41 -2.61 -13.51
N ARG A 318 11.37 -1.44 -14.15
CA ARG A 318 10.12 -0.72 -14.39
C ARG A 318 9.12 -1.56 -15.19
N ARG A 319 9.59 -2.22 -16.25
CA ARG A 319 8.74 -3.11 -17.05
C ARG A 319 8.18 -4.27 -16.22
N ALA A 320 9.03 -4.90 -15.40
CA ALA A 320 8.60 -5.97 -14.51
C ALA A 320 7.57 -5.48 -13.48
N THR A 321 7.78 -4.29 -12.90
CA THR A 321 6.85 -3.65 -11.97
C THR A 321 5.50 -3.36 -12.64
N THR A 322 5.50 -2.86 -13.89
CA THR A 322 4.27 -2.62 -14.65
C THR A 322 3.45 -3.91 -14.82
N LEU A 323 4.09 -4.98 -15.30
CA LEU A 323 3.42 -6.27 -15.49
C LEU A 323 2.86 -6.82 -14.17
N ARG A 324 3.63 -6.71 -13.08
CA ARG A 324 3.20 -7.16 -11.75
C ARG A 324 2.02 -6.33 -11.23
N SER A 325 2.10 -5.00 -11.32
CA SER A 325 1.04 -4.10 -10.86
C SER A 325 -0.27 -4.34 -11.60
N ASP A 326 -0.25 -4.54 -12.93
CA ASP A 326 -1.44 -4.86 -13.71
C ASP A 326 -2.03 -6.24 -13.35
N ALA A 327 -1.18 -7.23 -13.11
CA ALA A 327 -1.61 -8.56 -12.70
C ALA A 327 -2.24 -8.54 -11.29
N VAL A 328 -1.62 -7.83 -10.34
CA VAL A 328 -2.11 -7.68 -8.96
C VAL A 328 -3.44 -6.93 -8.95
N LEU A 329 -3.56 -5.83 -9.69
CA LEU A 329 -4.83 -5.09 -9.80
C LEU A 329 -5.97 -5.99 -10.29
N LYS A 330 -5.73 -6.76 -11.35
CA LYS A 330 -6.73 -7.69 -11.90
C LYS A 330 -7.07 -8.80 -10.92
N GLN A 331 -6.07 -9.39 -10.27
CA GLN A 331 -6.26 -10.45 -9.27
C GLN A 331 -7.08 -9.94 -8.10
N THR A 332 -6.71 -8.81 -7.50
CA THR A 332 -7.41 -8.25 -6.32
C THR A 332 -8.83 -7.84 -6.65
N GLN A 333 -9.08 -7.29 -7.84
CA GLN A 333 -10.42 -6.96 -8.31
C GLN A 333 -11.32 -8.22 -8.42
N VAL A 334 -10.83 -9.27 -9.04
CA VAL A 334 -11.60 -10.54 -9.20
C VAL A 334 -11.85 -11.18 -7.84
N THR A 335 -10.83 -11.27 -7.00
CA THR A 335 -10.94 -11.84 -5.65
C THR A 335 -11.96 -11.07 -4.81
N TYR A 336 -11.85 -9.75 -4.77
CA TYR A 336 -12.78 -8.91 -4.03
C TYR A 336 -14.22 -9.06 -4.53
N THR A 337 -14.44 -9.04 -5.86
CA THR A 337 -15.78 -9.20 -6.43
C THR A 337 -16.41 -10.53 -6.01
N ALA A 338 -15.66 -11.64 -6.15
CA ALA A 338 -16.15 -12.95 -5.77
C ALA A 338 -16.50 -13.08 -4.28
N LEU A 339 -15.62 -12.57 -3.38
CA LEU A 339 -15.85 -12.58 -1.93
C LEU A 339 -17.03 -11.70 -1.52
N ARG A 340 -17.14 -10.50 -2.11
CA ARG A 340 -18.25 -9.59 -1.85
C ARG A 340 -19.59 -10.21 -2.26
N ASP A 341 -19.68 -10.78 -3.47
CA ASP A 341 -20.92 -11.38 -3.97
C ASP A 341 -21.34 -12.59 -3.11
N ALA A 342 -20.38 -13.40 -2.67
CA ALA A 342 -20.62 -14.48 -1.72
C ALA A 342 -21.12 -13.95 -0.38
N THR A 343 -20.52 -12.87 0.15
CA THR A 343 -20.94 -12.27 1.42
C THR A 343 -22.32 -11.62 1.34
N VAL A 344 -22.64 -10.95 0.24
CA VAL A 344 -23.98 -10.39 -0.01
C VAL A 344 -25.01 -11.51 -0.03
N SER A 345 -24.77 -12.59 -0.76
CA SER A 345 -25.64 -13.75 -0.82
C SER A 345 -25.83 -14.40 0.55
N PHE A 346 -24.74 -14.54 1.31
CA PHE A 346 -24.80 -15.07 2.67
C PHE A 346 -25.64 -14.19 3.60
N ARG A 347 -25.43 -12.86 3.61
CA ARG A 347 -26.21 -11.92 4.42
C ARG A 347 -27.70 -11.90 4.08
N GLN A 348 -28.06 -12.13 2.82
CA GLN A 348 -29.46 -12.25 2.37
C GLN A 348 -30.10 -13.58 2.74
N SER A 349 -29.30 -14.60 3.02
CA SER A 349 -29.78 -15.89 3.47
C SER A 349 -30.16 -15.84 4.96
N ARG A 350 -31.09 -16.75 5.38
CA ARG A 350 -31.42 -16.93 6.82
C ARG A 350 -30.28 -17.59 7.62
N ALA A 351 -29.17 -17.92 7.00
CA ALA A 351 -28.01 -18.55 7.63
C ALA A 351 -27.37 -17.66 8.73
N ASN A 352 -27.64 -16.36 8.69
CA ASN A 352 -27.08 -15.38 9.63
C ASN A 352 -27.84 -15.28 10.98
N ALA A 353 -28.96 -15.98 11.14
CA ALA A 353 -29.84 -15.87 12.32
C ALA A 353 -29.50 -16.93 13.38
N PHE A 354 -28.24 -16.97 13.88
CA PHE A 354 -27.84 -17.96 14.89
C PHE A 354 -28.67 -17.86 16.17
N ASP A 355 -28.84 -16.67 16.74
CA ASP A 355 -29.53 -16.48 18.01
C ASP A 355 -31.02 -16.84 17.93
N GLU A 356 -31.72 -16.46 16.85
CA GLU A 356 -33.11 -16.82 16.62
C GLU A 356 -33.29 -18.34 16.41
N ARG A 357 -32.37 -18.95 15.67
CA ARG A 357 -32.40 -20.41 15.45
C ARG A 357 -32.09 -21.17 16.73
N ALA A 358 -31.08 -20.72 17.50
CA ALA A 358 -30.75 -21.33 18.78
C ALA A 358 -31.94 -21.31 19.77
N GLN A 359 -32.64 -20.19 19.87
CA GLN A 359 -33.85 -20.06 20.70
C GLN A 359 -34.99 -20.97 20.22
N THR A 360 -35.19 -21.06 18.90
CA THR A 360 -36.22 -21.91 18.31
C THR A 360 -35.92 -23.38 18.58
N LEU A 361 -34.69 -23.82 18.37
CA LEU A 361 -34.25 -25.18 18.63
C LEU A 361 -34.37 -25.55 20.11
N GLU A 362 -34.04 -24.63 21.02
CA GLU A 362 -34.19 -24.84 22.47
C GLU A 362 -35.65 -25.07 22.85
N LYS A 363 -36.59 -24.27 22.32
CA LYS A 363 -38.03 -24.43 22.58
C LYS A 363 -38.56 -25.76 22.03
N LEU A 364 -38.19 -26.16 20.82
CA LEU A 364 -38.60 -27.45 20.22
C LEU A 364 -38.09 -28.65 21.04
N TRP A 365 -36.85 -28.58 21.53
CA TRP A 365 -36.27 -29.60 22.40
C TRP A 365 -36.95 -29.63 23.75
N GLN A 366 -37.25 -28.48 24.37
CA GLN A 366 -37.97 -28.40 25.64
C GLN A 366 -39.39 -28.96 25.53
N ALA A 367 -40.05 -28.76 24.40
CA ALA A 367 -41.37 -29.31 24.11
C ALA A 367 -41.35 -30.82 23.78
N GLY A 368 -40.17 -31.44 23.62
CA GLY A 368 -40.02 -32.84 23.24
C GLY A 368 -40.28 -33.12 21.76
N GLU A 369 -40.38 -32.06 20.92
CA GLU A 369 -40.62 -32.19 19.47
C GLU A 369 -39.37 -32.64 18.71
N ILE A 370 -38.17 -32.38 19.23
CA ILE A 370 -36.89 -32.87 18.69
C ILE A 370 -36.08 -33.57 19.79
N GLY A 371 -35.32 -34.59 19.37
CA GLY A 371 -34.42 -35.32 20.27
C GLY A 371 -33.17 -34.53 20.62
N THR A 372 -32.51 -34.91 21.72
CA THR A 372 -31.27 -34.31 22.22
C THR A 372 -30.17 -34.30 21.14
N SER A 373 -30.01 -35.41 20.42
CA SER A 373 -29.01 -35.53 19.32
C SER A 373 -29.29 -34.55 18.18
N ASP A 374 -30.55 -34.47 17.75
CA ASP A 374 -30.94 -33.57 16.64
C ASP A 374 -30.78 -32.11 17.01
N TYR A 375 -31.13 -31.75 18.25
CA TYR A 375 -30.90 -30.42 18.80
C TYR A 375 -29.42 -30.02 18.73
N LEU A 376 -28.52 -30.87 19.22
CA LEU A 376 -27.08 -30.60 19.25
C LEU A 376 -26.47 -30.50 17.84
N VAL A 377 -26.86 -31.41 16.93
CA VAL A 377 -26.39 -31.39 15.55
C VAL A 377 -26.81 -30.09 14.84
N GLN A 378 -28.08 -29.69 14.92
CA GLN A 378 -28.59 -28.50 14.26
C GLN A 378 -28.00 -27.22 14.86
N LEU A 379 -27.80 -27.19 16.19
CA LEU A 379 -27.18 -26.05 16.86
C LEU A 379 -25.71 -25.88 16.44
N LYS A 380 -24.95 -26.99 16.39
CA LYS A 380 -23.57 -27.01 15.91
C LYS A 380 -23.48 -26.49 14.48
N GLN A 381 -24.31 -27.03 13.57
CA GLN A 381 -24.35 -26.58 12.17
C GLN A 381 -24.68 -25.10 12.04
N SER A 382 -25.60 -24.59 12.87
CA SER A 382 -25.95 -23.16 12.87
C SER A 382 -24.78 -22.29 13.31
N LEU A 383 -24.01 -22.71 14.34
CA LEU A 383 -22.82 -22.00 14.78
C LEU A 383 -21.71 -22.03 13.74
N ASP A 384 -21.39 -23.20 13.18
CA ASP A 384 -20.32 -23.36 12.19
C ASP A 384 -20.63 -22.49 10.96
N THR A 385 -21.92 -22.38 10.58
CA THR A 385 -22.38 -21.49 9.51
C THR A 385 -22.18 -20.02 9.88
N ALA A 386 -22.51 -19.60 11.11
CA ALA A 386 -22.32 -18.22 11.57
C ALA A 386 -20.84 -17.84 11.64
N LEU A 387 -19.98 -18.72 12.16
CA LEU A 387 -18.53 -18.50 12.18
C LEU A 387 -17.93 -18.41 10.78
N SER A 388 -18.40 -19.26 9.86
CA SER A 388 -17.98 -19.21 8.45
C SER A 388 -18.41 -17.88 7.78
N GLY A 389 -19.59 -17.38 8.12
CA GLY A 389 -20.06 -16.06 7.68
C GLY A 389 -19.17 -14.91 8.14
N LEU A 390 -18.80 -14.89 9.40
CA LEU A 390 -17.86 -13.88 9.93
C LEU A 390 -16.47 -14.01 9.30
N ALA A 391 -15.99 -15.23 9.06
CA ALA A 391 -14.73 -15.46 8.36
C ALA A 391 -14.78 -14.94 6.91
N LEU A 392 -15.87 -15.18 6.19
CA LEU A 392 -16.09 -14.68 4.84
C LEU A 392 -16.13 -13.14 4.81
N GLU A 393 -16.77 -12.53 5.80
CA GLU A 393 -16.79 -11.07 5.94
C GLU A 393 -15.40 -10.49 6.20
N SER A 394 -14.59 -11.13 7.04
CA SER A 394 -13.19 -10.77 7.26
C SER A 394 -12.39 -10.78 5.96
N GLN A 395 -12.51 -11.87 5.18
CA GLN A 395 -11.83 -11.99 3.90
C GLN A 395 -12.30 -10.91 2.90
N THR A 396 -13.59 -10.55 2.93
CA THR A 396 -14.14 -9.51 2.05
C THR A 396 -13.55 -8.14 2.38
N TRP A 397 -13.45 -7.76 3.65
CA TRP A 397 -12.84 -6.51 4.06
C TRP A 397 -11.33 -6.46 3.73
N GLN A 398 -10.59 -7.54 3.97
CA GLN A 398 -9.17 -7.63 3.61
C GLN A 398 -8.97 -7.50 2.10
N ALA A 399 -9.76 -8.22 1.30
CA ALA A 399 -9.71 -8.13 -0.15
C ALA A 399 -10.10 -6.74 -0.69
N TRP A 400 -11.00 -6.02 0.00
CA TRP A 400 -11.33 -4.64 -0.31
C TRP A 400 -10.12 -3.71 -0.14
N PHE A 401 -9.40 -3.82 0.98
CA PHE A 401 -8.21 -3.01 1.22
C PHE A 401 -7.08 -3.34 0.25
N ASP A 402 -6.89 -4.62 -0.07
CA ASP A 402 -5.93 -5.04 -1.10
C ASP A 402 -6.29 -4.48 -2.48
N TYR A 403 -7.57 -4.51 -2.85
CA TYR A 403 -8.05 -3.94 -4.10
C TYR A 403 -7.87 -2.41 -4.15
N LEU A 404 -8.22 -1.68 -3.08
CA LEU A 404 -8.00 -0.23 -3.01
C LEU A 404 -6.51 0.13 -3.10
N ALA A 405 -5.64 -0.63 -2.45
CA ALA A 405 -4.19 -0.43 -2.52
C ALA A 405 -3.68 -0.66 -3.94
N ALA A 406 -4.08 -1.75 -4.61
CA ALA A 406 -3.69 -2.06 -5.98
C ALA A 406 -4.28 -1.07 -7.01
N ALA A 407 -5.48 -0.54 -6.75
CA ALA A 407 -6.11 0.49 -7.56
C ALA A 407 -5.49 1.90 -7.37
N GLY A 408 -4.60 2.06 -6.37
CA GLY A 408 -4.00 3.34 -5.98
C GLY A 408 -4.96 4.27 -5.24
N ARG A 409 -6.13 3.79 -4.81
CA ARG A 409 -7.20 4.60 -4.21
C ARG A 409 -7.29 4.54 -2.69
N LEU A 410 -6.41 3.79 -2.03
CA LEU A 410 -6.48 3.59 -0.59
C LEU A 410 -6.29 4.90 0.19
N THR A 411 -5.30 5.70 -0.19
CA THR A 411 -5.04 7.01 0.43
C THR A 411 -6.17 8.00 0.18
N ASP A 412 -6.74 8.00 -1.03
CA ASP A 412 -7.91 8.83 -1.36
C ASP A 412 -9.14 8.44 -0.54
N TRP A 413 -9.32 7.14 -0.30
CA TRP A 413 -10.39 6.66 0.56
C TRP A 413 -10.21 7.09 2.01
N ILE A 414 -8.97 7.12 2.53
CA ILE A 414 -8.65 7.53 3.90
C ILE A 414 -8.80 9.05 4.10
N ASP A 415 -8.17 9.85 3.24
CA ASP A 415 -8.07 11.30 3.41
C ASP A 415 -9.19 12.08 2.70
N GLY A 416 -9.98 11.40 1.86
CA GLY A 416 -10.86 11.99 0.86
C GLY A 416 -10.11 12.27 -0.43
N PRO A 417 -10.81 12.49 -1.55
CA PRO A 417 -10.18 12.79 -2.82
C PRO A 417 -9.26 14.00 -2.64
N SER A 418 -7.98 13.82 -2.97
CA SER A 418 -7.00 14.90 -2.89
C SER A 418 -7.51 16.06 -3.75
N LYS A 419 -7.86 17.18 -3.11
CA LYS A 419 -8.08 18.43 -3.82
C LYS A 419 -6.80 18.71 -4.55
N ASP A 420 -6.83 18.62 -5.88
CA ASP A 420 -5.81 18.95 -6.84
C ASP A 420 -4.63 19.72 -6.25
N ILE A 421 -3.46 19.08 -6.20
CA ILE A 421 -2.20 19.80 -6.21
C ILE A 421 -1.94 20.16 -7.68
N SER A 422 -2.82 20.97 -8.24
CA SER A 422 -2.55 21.76 -9.42
C SER A 422 -2.11 23.14 -8.96
N ARG A 423 -0.82 23.29 -8.61
CA ARG A 423 -0.09 24.57 -8.68
C ARG A 423 1.40 24.32 -8.81
#